data_005907b6e4d453972dfdfbd61ab833af
#
_entry.id   005907b6e4d453972dfdfbd61ab833af
#
_cell.length_a   1.000
_cell.length_b   1.000
_cell.length_c   1.000
_cell.angle_alpha   90.00
_cell.angle_beta   90.00
_cell.angle_gamma   90.00
#
_symmetry.space_group_name_H-M   'P 1'
#
loop_
_entity.id
_entity.type
_entity.pdbx_description
1 polymer ?
#
loop_
_entity_poly.entity_id
_entity_poly.type
_entity_poly.pdbx_seq_one_letter_code
_entity_poly.pdbx_strand_id
1 'polypeptide(L)'
;MSNKTVREGVISRGIRTPLIVPGDDLQNIVISSVEKANNGEFDDGDIICVTEAVVAISQSNFVSHNDISKDIERKYEGAKTLVVVDPIQSRNRFMDILKSVVATKTLEKIYVVMTYPTDEVGNRLVSELTIMESGVNPYKDLLSVEEFYSKLGVPKHEFTGKNYIEEYMNAGKVIDEETGETKQKIEVILGNDFSKIREVRCGKSAPDFVLYM
;
A
#
# COMPACT_ATOMS: atom_id res chain seq x y z
N MET A 1 43.50 -21.68 -27.28
CA MET A 1 42.08 -21.18 -27.26
C MET A 1 41.50 -21.54 -25.92
N SER A 2 41.21 -20.55 -25.07
CA SER A 2 40.67 -20.77 -23.75
C SER A 2 39.23 -21.29 -23.88
N ASN A 3 38.95 -22.49 -23.42
CA ASN A 3 37.60 -23.03 -23.27
C ASN A 3 36.88 -22.18 -22.23
N LYS A 4 36.14 -21.18 -22.67
CA LYS A 4 35.19 -20.45 -21.78
C LYS A 4 34.05 -21.42 -21.46
N THR A 5 34.11 -22.05 -20.30
CA THR A 5 32.98 -22.83 -19.76
C THR A 5 31.85 -21.87 -19.52
N VAL A 6 30.78 -22.00 -20.30
CA VAL A 6 29.52 -21.28 -20.03
C VAL A 6 28.96 -21.89 -18.74
N ARG A 7 28.81 -21.08 -17.68
CA ARG A 7 28.16 -21.50 -16.44
C ARG A 7 26.69 -21.12 -16.53
N GLU A 8 25.81 -22.06 -16.24
CA GLU A 8 24.40 -21.77 -16.08
C GLU A 8 24.22 -20.84 -14.87
N GLY A 9 23.29 -19.91 -15.00
CA GLY A 9 22.88 -19.03 -13.90
C GLY A 9 21.78 -19.67 -13.04
N VAL A 10 21.12 -18.85 -12.23
CA VAL A 10 19.97 -19.29 -11.41
C VAL A 10 18.77 -19.51 -12.32
N ILE A 11 18.12 -20.67 -12.19
CA ILE A 11 16.85 -20.99 -12.85
C ILE A 11 15.73 -20.83 -11.82
N SER A 12 14.71 -20.03 -12.13
CA SER A 12 13.51 -19.89 -11.32
C SER A 12 12.32 -20.53 -12.04
N ARG A 13 11.56 -21.38 -11.34
CA ARG A 13 10.38 -22.07 -11.87
C ARG A 13 9.16 -21.79 -11.01
N GLY A 14 8.07 -21.36 -11.64
CA GLY A 14 6.77 -21.24 -10.98
C GLY A 14 6.06 -22.60 -10.91
N ILE A 15 5.78 -23.07 -9.72
CA ILE A 15 5.06 -24.32 -9.46
C ILE A 15 3.60 -24.02 -9.15
N ARG A 16 2.67 -24.68 -9.85
CA ARG A 16 1.24 -24.60 -9.57
C ARG A 16 0.88 -25.61 -8.48
N THR A 17 0.30 -25.11 -7.41
CA THR A 17 -0.28 -25.93 -6.33
C THR A 17 -1.80 -26.04 -6.51
N PRO A 18 -2.47 -26.97 -5.83
CA PRO A 18 -3.91 -26.86 -5.58
C PRO A 18 -4.26 -25.54 -4.89
N LEU A 19 -5.55 -25.18 -4.89
CA LEU A 19 -6.03 -24.04 -4.11
C LEU A 19 -5.79 -24.33 -2.62
N ILE A 20 -5.09 -23.43 -1.95
CA ILE A 20 -4.79 -23.56 -0.53
C ILE A 20 -5.86 -22.82 0.25
N VAL A 21 -6.45 -23.52 1.23
CA VAL A 21 -7.50 -23.01 2.10
C VAL A 21 -7.09 -23.08 3.58
N PRO A 22 -7.81 -22.38 4.47
CA PRO A 22 -7.55 -22.43 5.90
C PRO A 22 -7.55 -23.85 6.47
N GLY A 23 -6.50 -24.19 7.20
CA GLY A 23 -6.33 -25.50 7.82
C GLY A 23 -5.64 -26.57 6.96
N ASP A 24 -5.27 -26.23 5.72
CA ASP A 24 -4.51 -27.14 4.85
C ASP A 24 -3.11 -27.41 5.40
N ASP A 25 -2.63 -28.64 5.20
CA ASP A 25 -1.23 -29.00 5.42
C ASP A 25 -0.35 -28.43 4.29
N LEU A 26 0.03 -27.16 4.47
CA LEU A 26 0.81 -26.44 3.48
C LEU A 26 2.12 -27.15 3.15
N GLN A 27 2.80 -27.73 4.15
CA GLN A 27 4.07 -28.40 3.95
C GLN A 27 3.94 -29.56 2.97
N ASN A 28 2.98 -30.45 3.21
CA ASN A 28 2.74 -31.58 2.33
C ASN A 28 2.26 -31.18 0.94
N ILE A 29 1.42 -30.14 0.83
CA ILE A 29 0.96 -29.61 -0.46
C ILE A 29 2.14 -29.08 -1.27
N VAL A 30 3.02 -28.29 -0.65
CA VAL A 30 4.18 -27.69 -1.33
C VAL A 30 5.14 -28.78 -1.79
N ILE A 31 5.56 -29.68 -0.88
CA ILE A 31 6.51 -30.75 -1.20
C ILE A 31 5.96 -31.63 -2.33
N SER A 32 4.75 -32.13 -2.20
CA SER A 32 4.15 -32.99 -3.22
C SER A 32 3.96 -32.30 -4.58
N SER A 33 3.74 -30.99 -4.59
CA SER A 33 3.61 -30.21 -5.83
C SER A 33 4.95 -30.05 -6.52
N VAL A 34 6.01 -29.78 -5.76
CA VAL A 34 7.37 -29.66 -6.29
C VAL A 34 7.87 -31.01 -6.82
N GLU A 35 7.69 -32.09 -6.04
CA GLU A 35 8.03 -33.47 -6.46
C GLU A 35 7.36 -33.84 -7.78
N LYS A 36 6.05 -33.60 -7.91
CA LYS A 36 5.32 -33.86 -9.16
C LYS A 36 5.82 -33.02 -10.33
N ALA A 37 6.20 -31.76 -10.09
CA ALA A 37 6.71 -30.87 -11.14
C ALA A 37 8.12 -31.24 -11.61
N ASN A 38 8.94 -31.82 -10.72
CA ASN A 38 10.32 -32.21 -10.96
C ASN A 38 10.52 -33.73 -11.17
N ASN A 39 9.47 -34.50 -11.37
CA ASN A 39 9.52 -35.97 -11.46
C ASN A 39 10.22 -36.64 -10.27
N GLY A 40 10.13 -36.04 -9.07
CA GLY A 40 10.76 -36.52 -7.84
C GLY A 40 12.23 -36.20 -7.69
N GLU A 41 12.81 -35.38 -8.58
CA GLU A 41 14.22 -35.00 -8.56
C GLU A 41 14.40 -33.66 -7.83
N PHE A 42 15.33 -33.65 -6.86
CA PHE A 42 15.81 -32.45 -6.17
C PHE A 42 17.31 -32.46 -6.20
N ASP A 43 17.90 -31.30 -6.45
CA ASP A 43 19.34 -31.10 -6.40
C ASP A 43 19.75 -30.48 -5.05
N ASP A 44 20.95 -30.81 -4.59
CA ASP A 44 21.51 -30.15 -3.42
C ASP A 44 21.66 -28.66 -3.66
N GLY A 45 21.03 -27.85 -2.79
CA GLY A 45 21.03 -26.40 -2.90
C GLY A 45 19.80 -25.80 -3.57
N ASP A 46 18.82 -26.62 -3.97
CA ASP A 46 17.53 -26.12 -4.43
C ASP A 46 16.81 -25.34 -3.31
N ILE A 47 16.16 -24.23 -3.69
CA ILE A 47 15.43 -23.37 -2.79
C ILE A 47 13.96 -23.35 -3.17
N ILE A 48 13.09 -23.77 -2.24
CA ILE A 48 11.64 -23.67 -2.37
C ILE A 48 11.17 -22.40 -1.69
N CYS A 49 10.57 -21.49 -2.45
CA CYS A 49 10.03 -20.24 -1.93
C CYS A 49 8.49 -20.31 -1.84
N VAL A 50 7.94 -19.99 -0.69
CA VAL A 50 6.50 -19.89 -0.45
C VAL A 50 6.18 -18.47 -0.02
N THR A 51 5.11 -17.86 -0.56
CA THR A 51 4.74 -16.50 -0.19
C THR A 51 4.11 -16.46 1.21
N GLU A 52 4.36 -15.37 1.94
CA GLU A 52 3.76 -15.09 3.25
C GLU A 52 2.22 -15.22 3.24
N ALA A 53 1.58 -14.71 2.18
CA ALA A 53 0.12 -14.76 2.05
C ALA A 53 -0.43 -16.19 2.05
N VAL A 54 0.25 -17.12 1.40
CA VAL A 54 -0.14 -18.54 1.36
C VAL A 54 0.02 -19.19 2.73
N VAL A 55 1.11 -18.86 3.43
CA VAL A 55 1.33 -19.32 4.82
C VAL A 55 0.23 -18.79 5.73
N ALA A 56 -0.10 -17.51 5.66
CA ALA A 56 -1.14 -16.90 6.48
C ALA A 56 -2.52 -17.53 6.20
N ILE A 57 -2.85 -17.83 4.95
CA ILE A 57 -4.10 -18.51 4.58
C ILE A 57 -4.18 -19.90 5.23
N SER A 58 -3.15 -20.74 5.06
CA SER A 58 -3.13 -22.10 5.62
C SER A 58 -3.24 -22.11 7.14
N GLN A 59 -2.67 -21.11 7.81
CA GLN A 59 -2.71 -20.94 9.26
C GLN A 59 -3.99 -20.26 9.78
N SER A 60 -4.94 -19.92 8.90
CA SER A 60 -6.14 -19.14 9.27
C SER A 60 -5.82 -17.80 9.93
N ASN A 61 -4.70 -17.20 9.56
CA ASN A 61 -4.24 -15.94 10.11
C ASN A 61 -4.92 -14.76 9.37
N PHE A 62 -6.18 -14.51 9.75
CA PHE A 62 -7.00 -13.43 9.20
C PHE A 62 -7.33 -12.40 10.26
N VAL A 63 -7.51 -11.17 9.80
CA VAL A 63 -8.02 -10.07 10.61
C VAL A 63 -9.17 -9.41 9.87
N SER A 64 -10.26 -9.08 10.58
CA SER A 64 -11.37 -8.35 9.98
C SER A 64 -11.11 -6.84 10.00
N HIS A 65 -11.78 -6.10 9.09
CA HIS A 65 -11.74 -4.63 9.09
C HIS A 65 -12.18 -4.04 10.44
N ASN A 66 -13.17 -4.66 11.07
CA ASN A 66 -13.66 -4.22 12.37
C ASN A 66 -12.64 -4.43 13.50
N ASP A 67 -11.86 -5.51 13.44
CA ASP A 67 -10.79 -5.76 14.42
C ASP A 67 -9.65 -4.74 14.26
N ILE A 68 -9.30 -4.38 13.03
CA ILE A 68 -8.33 -3.31 12.76
C ILE A 68 -8.83 -1.98 13.30
N SER A 69 -10.10 -1.61 13.04
CA SER A 69 -10.69 -0.37 13.56
C SER A 69 -10.67 -0.30 15.08
N LYS A 70 -11.06 -1.39 15.77
CA LYS A 70 -11.01 -1.49 17.22
C LYS A 70 -9.61 -1.43 17.79
N ASP A 71 -8.63 -2.03 17.10
CA ASP A 71 -7.23 -1.98 17.52
C ASP A 71 -6.67 -0.56 17.40
N ILE A 72 -7.05 0.18 16.35
CA ILE A 72 -6.72 1.61 16.19
C ILE A 72 -7.33 2.42 17.32
N GLU A 73 -8.63 2.25 17.62
CA GLU A 73 -9.31 2.94 18.72
C GLU A 73 -8.62 2.70 20.06
N ARG A 74 -8.20 1.47 20.32
CA ARG A 74 -7.51 1.08 21.56
C ARG A 74 -6.10 1.66 21.65
N LYS A 75 -5.34 1.59 20.56
CA LYS A 75 -3.92 2.03 20.53
C LYS A 75 -3.78 3.55 20.54
N TYR A 76 -4.75 4.24 19.95
CA TYR A 76 -4.73 5.68 19.75
C TYR A 76 -5.94 6.34 20.44
N GLU A 77 -6.17 5.94 21.68
CA GLU A 77 -7.28 6.46 22.48
C GLU A 77 -7.24 7.98 22.55
N GLY A 78 -8.38 8.61 22.24
CA GLY A 78 -8.52 10.07 22.20
C GLY A 78 -8.07 10.74 20.91
N ALA A 79 -7.43 10.01 19.98
CA ALA A 79 -7.04 10.56 18.69
C ALA A 79 -8.26 10.95 17.85
N LYS A 80 -8.20 12.15 17.27
CA LYS A 80 -9.18 12.66 16.31
C LYS A 80 -8.63 12.72 14.90
N THR A 81 -7.32 12.83 14.78
CA THR A 81 -6.62 13.00 13.51
C THR A 81 -5.53 11.96 13.36
N LEU A 82 -5.49 11.30 12.22
CA LEU A 82 -4.45 10.34 11.84
C LEU A 82 -3.80 10.78 10.53
N VAL A 83 -2.49 10.62 10.44
CA VAL A 83 -1.74 10.79 9.19
C VAL A 83 -1.23 9.44 8.73
N VAL A 84 -1.55 9.07 7.51
CA VAL A 84 -1.03 7.89 6.83
C VAL A 84 -0.03 8.37 5.78
N VAL A 85 1.20 7.89 5.85
CA VAL A 85 2.27 8.36 4.98
C VAL A 85 2.73 7.28 4.00
N ASP A 86 3.08 7.73 2.81
CA ASP A 86 3.76 6.99 1.77
C ASP A 86 3.09 5.65 1.36
N PRO A 87 1.79 5.67 1.04
CA PRO A 87 1.11 4.45 0.64
C PRO A 87 1.61 3.94 -0.72
N ILE A 88 1.90 2.64 -0.82
CA ILE A 88 2.24 1.99 -2.08
C ILE A 88 0.98 1.89 -2.95
N GLN A 89 0.93 2.63 -4.05
CA GLN A 89 -0.25 2.82 -4.88
C GLN A 89 -0.79 1.51 -5.49
N SER A 90 0.09 0.60 -5.89
CA SER A 90 -0.31 -0.66 -6.53
C SER A 90 -0.75 -1.75 -5.55
N ARG A 91 -0.68 -1.52 -4.24
CA ARG A 91 -1.00 -2.52 -3.22
C ARG A 91 -2.47 -2.50 -2.85
N ASN A 92 -3.23 -3.50 -3.27
CA ASN A 92 -4.63 -3.67 -2.88
C ASN A 92 -4.81 -3.76 -1.36
N ARG A 93 -3.84 -4.30 -0.63
CA ARG A 93 -3.86 -4.40 0.85
C ARG A 93 -3.99 -3.04 1.52
N PHE A 94 -3.36 -2.00 0.99
CA PHE A 94 -3.47 -0.65 1.56
C PHE A 94 -4.91 -0.15 1.55
N MET A 95 -5.64 -0.32 0.45
CA MET A 95 -7.03 0.12 0.36
C MET A 95 -7.92 -0.54 1.41
N ASP A 96 -7.73 -1.82 1.70
CA ASP A 96 -8.50 -2.54 2.72
C ASP A 96 -8.16 -2.05 4.13
N ILE A 97 -6.88 -1.78 4.41
CA ILE A 97 -6.46 -1.18 5.67
C ILE A 97 -7.01 0.24 5.78
N LEU A 98 -6.94 1.04 4.72
CA LEU A 98 -7.47 2.41 4.71
C LEU A 98 -8.97 2.44 5.00
N LYS A 99 -9.75 1.51 4.44
CA LYS A 99 -11.19 1.38 4.77
C LYS A 99 -11.41 1.08 6.25
N SER A 100 -10.55 0.26 6.86
CA SER A 100 -10.61 -0.04 8.30
C SER A 100 -10.27 1.21 9.13
N VAL A 101 -9.29 2.01 8.70
CA VAL A 101 -8.94 3.29 9.34
C VAL A 101 -10.11 4.26 9.23
N VAL A 102 -10.74 4.37 8.06
CA VAL A 102 -11.91 5.24 7.83
C VAL A 102 -13.11 4.83 8.70
N ALA A 103 -13.30 3.52 8.87
CA ALA A 103 -14.37 2.97 9.71
C ALA A 103 -14.16 3.22 11.22
N THR A 104 -12.97 3.64 11.64
CA THR A 104 -12.66 3.97 13.03
C THR A 104 -13.52 5.17 13.47
N LYS A 105 -14.36 4.97 14.51
CA LYS A 105 -15.38 5.96 14.94
C LYS A 105 -14.76 7.20 15.57
N THR A 106 -13.67 7.04 16.30
CA THR A 106 -12.99 8.15 17.00
C THR A 106 -12.29 9.12 16.05
N LEU A 107 -11.92 8.68 14.84
CA LEU A 107 -11.21 9.51 13.87
C LEU A 107 -12.20 10.41 13.09
N GLU A 108 -11.95 11.70 13.15
CA GLU A 108 -12.69 12.73 12.42
C GLU A 108 -12.01 13.10 11.10
N LYS A 109 -10.66 13.05 11.07
CA LYS A 109 -9.85 13.44 9.92
C LYS A 109 -8.69 12.47 9.69
N ILE A 110 -8.46 12.11 8.45
CA ILE A 110 -7.36 11.26 8.01
C ILE A 110 -6.62 11.98 6.88
N TYR A 111 -5.34 12.25 7.08
CA TYR A 111 -4.48 12.76 6.02
C TYR A 111 -3.75 11.59 5.37
N VAL A 112 -3.88 11.46 4.05
CA VAL A 112 -3.09 10.51 3.27
C VAL A 112 -2.02 11.30 2.53
N VAL A 113 -0.77 11.08 2.92
CA VAL A 113 0.37 11.78 2.34
C VAL A 113 0.99 10.89 1.28
N MET A 114 0.92 11.34 0.04
CA MET A 114 1.49 10.64 -1.11
C MET A 114 2.78 11.33 -1.57
N THR A 115 3.83 10.53 -1.76
CA THR A 115 5.08 11.01 -2.36
C THR A 115 4.93 11.21 -3.88
N TYR A 116 5.72 12.10 -4.45
CA TYR A 116 5.84 12.30 -5.90
C TYR A 116 7.29 12.70 -6.26
N PRO A 117 7.78 12.40 -7.44
CA PRO A 117 7.11 11.91 -8.65
C PRO A 117 6.70 10.43 -8.61
N THR A 118 7.21 9.64 -7.67
CA THR A 118 6.93 8.20 -7.53
C THR A 118 6.60 7.86 -6.08
N ASP A 119 5.95 6.71 -5.87
CA ASP A 119 5.90 6.08 -4.56
C ASP A 119 7.20 5.32 -4.23
N GLU A 120 7.29 4.73 -3.04
CA GLU A 120 8.46 4.02 -2.52
C GLU A 120 8.97 2.89 -3.44
N VAL A 121 8.08 2.24 -4.17
CA VAL A 121 8.42 1.12 -5.08
C VAL A 121 8.51 1.53 -6.55
N GLY A 122 8.49 2.84 -6.84
CA GLY A 122 8.69 3.38 -8.18
C GLY A 122 7.44 3.47 -9.05
N ASN A 123 6.22 3.32 -8.50
CA ASN A 123 5.01 3.64 -9.25
C ASN A 123 4.91 5.15 -9.46
N ARG A 124 4.86 5.58 -10.71
CA ARG A 124 4.88 6.99 -11.07
C ARG A 124 3.49 7.62 -10.95
N LEU A 125 3.44 8.80 -10.30
CA LEU A 125 2.30 9.71 -10.38
C LEU A 125 2.49 10.69 -11.54
N VAL A 126 3.73 11.12 -11.79
CA VAL A 126 4.06 12.12 -12.80
C VAL A 126 5.48 11.89 -13.32
N SER A 127 5.74 12.24 -14.59
CA SER A 127 7.07 12.12 -15.16
C SER A 127 8.04 13.16 -14.61
N GLU A 128 9.32 12.81 -14.53
CA GLU A 128 10.36 13.77 -14.12
C GLU A 128 10.42 14.99 -15.04
N LEU A 129 10.19 14.80 -16.35
CA LEU A 129 10.14 15.89 -17.31
C LEU A 129 9.03 16.88 -16.98
N THR A 130 7.82 16.40 -16.66
CA THR A 130 6.71 17.24 -16.22
C THR A 130 7.04 18.03 -14.96
N ILE A 131 7.73 17.41 -14.00
CA ILE A 131 8.21 18.12 -12.79
C ILE A 131 9.15 19.27 -13.19
N MET A 132 10.15 18.99 -14.03
CA MET A 132 11.12 20.00 -14.46
C MET A 132 10.46 21.18 -15.21
N GLU A 133 9.50 20.91 -16.06
CA GLU A 133 8.78 21.94 -16.83
C GLU A 133 7.79 22.73 -15.97
N SER A 134 7.22 22.15 -14.94
CA SER A 134 6.25 22.81 -14.04
C SER A 134 6.85 23.79 -13.06
N GLY A 135 8.17 23.72 -12.82
CA GLY A 135 8.87 24.48 -11.79
C GLY A 135 8.56 24.03 -10.36
N VAL A 136 7.84 22.91 -10.17
CA VAL A 136 7.56 22.33 -8.85
C VAL A 136 8.83 21.67 -8.31
N ASN A 137 9.14 21.91 -7.04
CA ASN A 137 10.24 21.25 -6.36
C ASN A 137 9.71 20.14 -5.42
N PRO A 138 9.82 18.86 -5.78
CA PRO A 138 9.27 17.76 -4.98
C PRO A 138 9.89 17.64 -3.59
N TYR A 139 11.08 18.19 -3.36
CA TYR A 139 11.74 18.15 -2.05
C TYR A 139 11.31 19.27 -1.10
N LYS A 140 10.56 20.27 -1.60
CA LYS A 140 10.18 21.44 -0.80
C LYS A 140 8.69 21.73 -0.84
N ASP A 141 8.03 21.40 -1.95
CA ASP A 141 6.66 21.82 -2.19
C ASP A 141 5.69 20.77 -1.66
N LEU A 142 4.74 21.25 -0.86
CA LEU A 142 3.56 20.51 -0.45
C LEU A 142 2.40 21.00 -1.29
N LEU A 143 1.72 20.08 -1.96
CA LEU A 143 0.63 20.40 -2.87
C LEU A 143 -0.68 19.79 -2.35
N SER A 144 -1.75 20.59 -2.40
CA SER A 144 -3.11 20.03 -2.36
C SER A 144 -3.39 19.26 -3.65
N VAL A 145 -4.47 18.50 -3.69
CA VAL A 145 -4.88 17.77 -4.90
C VAL A 145 -5.14 18.72 -6.05
N GLU A 146 -5.80 19.85 -5.79
CA GLU A 146 -6.10 20.88 -6.79
C GLU A 146 -4.82 21.51 -7.35
N GLU A 147 -3.87 21.87 -6.47
CA GLU A 147 -2.58 22.40 -6.88
C GLU A 147 -1.77 21.40 -7.71
N PHE A 148 -1.79 20.13 -7.29
CA PHE A 148 -1.12 19.06 -8.03
C PHE A 148 -1.72 18.90 -9.42
N TYR A 149 -3.05 18.78 -9.53
CA TYR A 149 -3.71 18.62 -10.82
C TYR A 149 -3.50 19.82 -11.75
N SER A 150 -3.51 21.03 -11.20
CA SER A 150 -3.31 22.24 -11.99
C SER A 150 -1.89 22.39 -12.55
N LYS A 151 -0.88 21.95 -11.79
CA LYS A 151 0.54 22.08 -12.15
C LYS A 151 1.09 20.88 -12.90
N LEU A 152 0.64 19.67 -12.53
CA LEU A 152 1.26 18.42 -12.95
C LEU A 152 0.30 17.48 -13.69
N GLY A 153 -0.99 17.85 -13.77
CA GLY A 153 -2.01 17.05 -14.42
C GLY A 153 -2.59 15.97 -13.52
N VAL A 154 -3.61 15.30 -14.03
CA VAL A 154 -4.30 14.20 -13.31
C VAL A 154 -3.51 12.91 -13.51
N PRO A 155 -2.97 12.30 -12.43
CA PRO A 155 -2.15 11.11 -12.55
C PRO A 155 -2.99 9.88 -12.88
N LYS A 156 -2.41 8.98 -13.65
CA LYS A 156 -2.97 7.65 -13.89
C LYS A 156 -1.88 6.61 -13.72
N HIS A 157 -2.13 5.64 -12.88
CA HIS A 157 -1.21 4.54 -12.68
C HIS A 157 -1.00 3.77 -13.99
N GLU A 158 0.26 3.56 -14.37
CA GLU A 158 0.65 3.06 -15.70
C GLU A 158 0.01 1.71 -16.06
N PHE A 159 -0.07 0.79 -15.09
CA PHE A 159 -0.59 -0.56 -15.33
C PHE A 159 -2.09 -0.71 -15.07
N THR A 160 -2.65 0.02 -14.10
CA THR A 160 -4.05 -0.13 -13.70
C THR A 160 -4.98 0.91 -14.32
N GLY A 161 -4.41 2.01 -14.86
CA GLY A 161 -5.15 3.15 -15.39
C GLY A 161 -5.92 3.98 -14.34
N LYS A 162 -5.77 3.63 -13.04
CA LYS A 162 -6.48 4.28 -11.95
C LYS A 162 -5.81 5.56 -11.50
N ASN A 163 -6.61 6.53 -11.06
CA ASN A 163 -6.16 7.66 -10.27
C ASN A 163 -6.26 7.32 -8.77
N TYR A 164 -5.15 6.96 -8.14
CA TYR A 164 -5.15 6.57 -6.73
C TYR A 164 -5.46 7.71 -5.77
N ILE A 165 -5.23 8.97 -6.16
CA ILE A 165 -5.67 10.12 -5.37
C ILE A 165 -7.20 10.10 -5.22
N GLU A 166 -7.92 9.92 -6.32
CA GLU A 166 -9.38 9.83 -6.30
C GLU A 166 -9.88 8.58 -5.58
N GLU A 167 -9.20 7.44 -5.77
CA GLU A 167 -9.55 6.19 -5.07
C GLU A 167 -9.47 6.38 -3.54
N TYR A 168 -8.41 7.03 -3.03
CA TYR A 168 -8.27 7.31 -1.61
C TYR A 168 -9.30 8.31 -1.11
N MET A 169 -9.53 9.39 -1.85
CA MET A 169 -10.57 10.35 -1.50
C MET A 169 -11.97 9.71 -1.47
N ASN A 170 -12.27 8.83 -2.44
CA ASN A 170 -13.54 8.12 -2.46
C ASN A 170 -13.69 7.15 -1.28
N ALA A 171 -12.61 6.48 -0.87
CA ALA A 171 -12.62 5.64 0.32
C ALA A 171 -12.92 6.43 1.61
N GLY A 172 -12.62 7.72 1.64
CA GLY A 172 -12.87 8.61 2.78
C GLY A 172 -14.30 9.12 2.92
N LYS A 173 -15.18 8.84 1.96
CA LYS A 173 -16.58 9.25 2.02
C LYS A 173 -17.36 8.31 2.95
N VAL A 174 -17.91 8.84 4.02
CA VAL A 174 -18.74 8.12 4.98
C VAL A 174 -20.10 8.78 5.10
N ILE A 175 -21.14 7.99 5.30
CA ILE A 175 -22.47 8.50 5.58
C ILE A 175 -22.58 8.67 7.10
N ASP A 176 -22.92 9.85 7.54
CA ASP A 176 -23.24 10.13 8.93
C ASP A 176 -24.56 9.46 9.29
N GLU A 177 -24.54 8.55 10.26
CA GLU A 177 -25.72 7.76 10.65
C GLU A 177 -26.85 8.60 11.24
N GLU A 178 -26.53 9.77 11.83
CA GLU A 178 -27.52 10.65 12.48
C GLU A 178 -28.16 11.63 11.49
N THR A 179 -27.34 12.19 10.58
CA THR A 179 -27.82 13.25 9.66
C THR A 179 -28.11 12.72 8.25
N GLY A 180 -27.62 11.55 7.90
CA GLY A 180 -27.67 11.01 6.53
C GLY A 180 -26.76 11.74 5.54
N GLU A 181 -25.98 12.70 5.99
CA GLU A 181 -25.10 13.49 5.13
C GLU A 181 -23.78 12.74 4.86
N THR A 182 -23.22 12.97 3.68
CA THR A 182 -21.90 12.43 3.34
C THR A 182 -20.81 13.33 3.92
N LYS A 183 -19.99 12.77 4.80
CA LYS A 183 -18.80 13.42 5.35
C LYS A 183 -17.55 12.89 4.66
N GLN A 184 -16.59 13.78 4.39
CA GLN A 184 -15.28 13.42 3.86
C GLN A 184 -14.25 13.36 5.00
N LYS A 185 -13.80 12.15 5.34
CA LYS A 185 -12.77 11.96 6.36
C LYS A 185 -11.35 12.07 5.82
N ILE A 186 -11.10 11.73 4.53
CA ILE A 186 -9.76 11.74 3.95
C ILE A 186 -9.47 13.06 3.26
N GLU A 187 -8.28 13.59 3.51
CA GLU A 187 -7.62 14.62 2.73
C GLU A 187 -6.29 14.08 2.21
N VAL A 188 -6.07 14.18 0.89
CA VAL A 188 -4.81 13.78 0.27
C VAL A 188 -3.88 14.97 0.16
N ILE A 189 -2.63 14.76 0.54
CA ILE A 189 -1.54 15.74 0.45
C ILE A 189 -0.42 15.12 -0.36
N LEU A 190 0.14 15.88 -1.30
CA LEU A 190 1.28 15.46 -2.12
C LEU A 190 2.54 16.15 -1.62
N GLY A 191 3.53 15.37 -1.18
CA GLY A 191 4.79 15.96 -0.67
C GLY A 191 5.74 14.93 -0.09
N ASN A 192 7.03 15.30 -0.06
CA ASN A 192 8.12 14.44 0.41
C ASN A 192 8.76 14.94 1.72
N ASP A 193 8.34 16.09 2.21
CA ASP A 193 8.85 16.67 3.46
C ASP A 193 7.80 16.54 4.58
N PHE A 194 7.86 15.44 5.31
CA PHE A 194 6.92 15.14 6.39
C PHE A 194 6.98 16.13 7.56
N SER A 195 8.11 16.82 7.77
CA SER A 195 8.21 17.83 8.81
C SER A 195 7.29 19.02 8.52
N LYS A 196 7.28 19.47 7.27
CA LYS A 196 6.40 20.53 6.80
C LYS A 196 4.93 20.15 6.78
N ILE A 197 4.62 18.89 6.44
CA ILE A 197 3.26 18.37 6.45
C ILE A 197 2.66 18.53 7.84
N ARG A 198 3.41 18.15 8.86
CA ARG A 198 3.00 18.29 10.26
C ARG A 198 2.73 19.75 10.63
N GLU A 199 3.58 20.68 10.22
CA GLU A 199 3.48 22.09 10.60
C GLU A 199 2.37 22.85 9.85
N VAL A 200 2.23 22.58 8.56
CA VAL A 200 1.41 23.42 7.66
C VAL A 200 -0.04 22.93 7.55
N ARG A 201 -0.26 21.63 7.52
CA ARG A 201 -1.58 21.06 7.20
C ARG A 201 -2.36 20.60 8.43
N CYS A 202 -1.69 20.21 9.49
CA CYS A 202 -2.36 19.78 10.71
C CYS A 202 -2.69 20.95 11.65
N GLY A 203 -2.33 22.18 11.27
CA GLY A 203 -2.59 23.39 12.04
C GLY A 203 -1.90 23.41 13.41
N LYS A 204 -2.43 24.22 14.35
CA LYS A 204 -1.92 24.26 15.74
C LYS A 204 -2.18 22.96 16.52
N SER A 205 -3.12 22.14 16.07
CA SER A 205 -3.29 20.78 16.53
C SER A 205 -2.47 19.86 15.64
N ALA A 206 -1.25 19.50 16.07
CA ALA A 206 -0.50 18.44 15.42
C ALA A 206 -1.36 17.18 15.31
N PRO A 207 -1.19 16.34 14.27
CA PRO A 207 -1.89 15.07 14.22
C PRO A 207 -1.56 14.30 15.48
N ASP A 208 -2.58 13.71 16.07
CA ASP A 208 -2.41 12.95 17.30
C ASP A 208 -1.43 11.79 17.07
N PHE A 209 -1.47 11.20 15.86
CA PHE A 209 -0.61 10.08 15.49
C PHE A 209 -0.28 10.04 13.99
N VAL A 210 0.87 9.43 13.67
CA VAL A 210 1.34 9.18 12.32
C VAL A 210 1.50 7.67 12.13
N LEU A 211 0.82 7.13 11.12
CA LEU A 211 0.91 5.73 10.72
C LEU A 211 1.77 5.63 9.45
N TYR A 212 2.92 4.97 9.57
CA TYR A 212 3.74 4.59 8.41
C TYR A 212 3.24 3.25 7.87
N MET A 213 3.10 3.15 6.54
CA MET A 213 2.57 1.97 5.87
C MET A 213 3.66 1.33 4.99
#